data_a3303927987353cecf55c84e020d6466
#
_entry.id   a3303927987353cecf55c84e020d6466
#
_cell.length_a   1.000
_cell.length_b   1.000
_cell.length_c   1.000
_cell.angle_alpha   90.00
_cell.angle_beta   90.00
_cell.angle_gamma   90.00
#
_symmetry.space_group_name_H-M   'P 1'
#
loop_
_entity.id
_entity.type
_entity.pdbx_description
1 polymer ?
#
loop_
_entity_poly.entity_id
_entity_poly.type
_entity_poly.pdbx_seq_one_letter_code
_entity_poly.pdbx_strand_id
1 'polypeptide(L)'
;MTPARVATRALPLLIAAFLAGSFGAGPAAAQGKLDARYVATLGGIPIGRGAWVIDIASGQYTAAASGMTTGLVRLFASGQGSSAARGLVRNGNLFPSTYASNIASDQKSEDLRIVLQNGAVKDVAIDPPTPVHPDRIPVPESHRRGVVDPMTAALIRVANGDPVSAETCNRSIAIFDGRMRYDLKLSFKRFEAVRSGRGYEGPVTVCAVQFVPISGYVPHRSSIAYLKGLRDAEIWLAPIAGTRVVVPYKFLLPTPFGLGVLEATQFVSVPNAARTTPTSARMQ
;
A
#
# COMPACT_ATOMS: atom_id res chain seq x y z
N MET A 1 -72.99 66.25 -11.98
CA MET A 1 -72.36 65.17 -12.73
C MET A 1 -71.03 64.91 -12.04
N THR A 2 -70.97 63.86 -11.17
CA THR A 2 -69.87 63.54 -10.28
C THR A 2 -69.23 62.23 -10.78
N PRO A 3 -67.89 62.16 -11.01
CA PRO A 3 -67.26 60.89 -11.39
C PRO A 3 -66.86 60.08 -10.16
N ALA A 4 -67.16 58.80 -10.25
CA ALA A 4 -66.86 57.75 -9.26
C ALA A 4 -65.36 57.47 -9.15
N ARG A 5 -64.84 57.38 -7.92
CA ARG A 5 -63.48 56.95 -7.63
C ARG A 5 -63.46 55.41 -7.51
N VAL A 6 -62.65 54.80 -8.39
CA VAL A 6 -62.29 53.35 -8.33
C VAL A 6 -61.14 53.19 -7.35
N ALA A 7 -61.35 52.46 -6.27
CA ALA A 7 -60.31 52.09 -5.32
C ALA A 7 -59.62 50.78 -5.73
N THR A 8 -58.37 50.88 -6.10
CA THR A 8 -57.52 49.71 -6.43
C THR A 8 -56.92 49.15 -5.16
N ARG A 9 -57.33 47.97 -4.74
CA ARG A 9 -56.73 47.21 -3.61
C ARG A 9 -55.44 46.53 -4.12
N ALA A 10 -54.32 46.96 -3.54
CA ALA A 10 -53.01 46.30 -3.72
C ALA A 10 -52.93 45.08 -2.79
N LEU A 11 -52.70 43.92 -3.39
CA LEU A 11 -52.43 42.65 -2.70
C LEU A 11 -50.92 42.51 -2.44
N PRO A 12 -50.43 42.30 -1.22
CA PRO A 12 -48.99 42.10 -0.99
C PRO A 12 -48.60 40.65 -1.36
N LEU A 13 -47.71 40.50 -2.34
CA LEU A 13 -47.07 39.26 -2.68
C LEU A 13 -46.06 38.88 -1.59
N LEU A 14 -46.34 37.85 -0.81
CA LEU A 14 -45.42 37.24 0.13
C LEU A 14 -44.44 36.35 -0.70
N ILE A 15 -43.22 36.83 -0.90
CA ILE A 15 -42.09 36.05 -1.45
C ILE A 15 -41.53 35.22 -0.33
N ALA A 16 -41.85 33.93 -0.25
CA ALA A 16 -41.20 32.97 0.62
C ALA A 16 -39.86 32.60 0.00
N ALA A 17 -38.77 33.16 0.52
CA ALA A 17 -37.40 32.79 0.16
C ALA A 17 -37.10 31.39 0.69
N PHE A 18 -37.12 30.38 -0.18
CA PHE A 18 -36.61 29.03 0.08
C PHE A 18 -35.08 29.11 0.15
N LEU A 19 -34.51 29.17 1.35
CA LEU A 19 -33.10 28.95 1.60
C LEU A 19 -32.84 27.45 1.38
N ALA A 20 -32.49 27.07 0.14
CA ALA A 20 -31.94 25.77 -0.17
C ALA A 20 -30.54 25.70 0.46
N GLY A 21 -30.44 25.13 1.67
CA GLY A 21 -29.17 24.81 2.30
C GLY A 21 -28.42 23.79 1.45
N SER A 22 -27.41 24.26 0.70
CA SER A 22 -26.45 23.39 0.03
C SER A 22 -25.67 22.62 1.10
N PHE A 23 -26.12 21.41 1.41
CA PHE A 23 -25.29 20.47 2.15
C PHE A 23 -24.06 20.19 1.31
N GLY A 24 -22.98 20.88 1.57
CA GLY A 24 -21.67 20.57 1.01
C GLY A 24 -21.29 19.15 1.40
N ALA A 25 -21.42 18.21 0.46
CA ALA A 25 -20.82 16.91 0.60
C ALA A 25 -19.32 17.11 0.74
N GLY A 26 -18.81 17.06 1.96
CA GLY A 26 -17.35 17.03 2.21
C GLY A 26 -16.73 15.91 1.38
N PRO A 27 -15.47 16.03 0.94
CA PRO A 27 -14.80 15.00 0.18
C PRO A 27 -14.91 13.67 0.94
N ALA A 28 -15.64 12.71 0.36
CA ALA A 28 -15.75 11.38 0.95
C ALA A 28 -14.33 10.86 1.14
N ALA A 29 -13.93 10.63 2.39
CA ALA A 29 -12.62 10.09 2.70
C ALA A 29 -12.47 8.77 1.96
N ALA A 30 -11.46 8.67 1.10
CA ALA A 30 -11.19 7.46 0.33
C ALA A 30 -10.89 6.32 1.29
N GLN A 31 -11.80 5.32 1.37
CA GLN A 31 -11.74 4.21 2.31
C GLN A 31 -11.99 2.90 1.57
N GLY A 32 -11.23 1.88 1.92
CA GLY A 32 -11.39 0.58 1.25
C GLY A 32 -10.68 -0.54 1.98
N LYS A 33 -11.10 -1.75 1.66
CA LYS A 33 -10.52 -3.00 2.16
C LYS A 33 -10.07 -3.87 1.01
N LEU A 34 -9.01 -4.66 1.27
CA LEU A 34 -8.54 -5.71 0.39
C LEU A 34 -8.35 -6.99 1.19
N ASP A 35 -8.81 -8.12 0.63
CA ASP A 35 -8.42 -9.49 1.00
C ASP A 35 -7.84 -10.16 -0.24
N ALA A 36 -6.53 -10.40 -0.24
CA ALA A 36 -5.82 -11.00 -1.35
C ALA A 36 -5.11 -12.30 -0.93
N ARG A 37 -5.09 -13.27 -1.84
CA ARG A 37 -4.35 -14.54 -1.72
C ARG A 37 -3.38 -14.64 -2.87
N TYR A 38 -2.18 -15.11 -2.57
CA TYR A 38 -1.08 -15.18 -3.52
C TYR A 38 -0.51 -16.59 -3.61
N VAL A 39 -0.01 -16.91 -4.79
CA VAL A 39 0.86 -18.06 -5.03
C VAL A 39 2.21 -17.54 -5.51
N ALA A 40 3.27 -18.09 -4.94
CA ALA A 40 4.64 -17.87 -5.37
C ALA A 40 5.10 -19.08 -6.18
N THR A 41 5.70 -18.83 -7.37
CA THR A 41 6.31 -19.83 -8.21
C THR A 41 7.75 -19.48 -8.53
N LEU A 42 8.59 -20.49 -8.82
CA LEU A 42 9.94 -20.32 -9.34
C LEU A 42 10.11 -21.25 -10.54
N GLY A 43 10.42 -20.67 -11.72
CA GLY A 43 10.45 -21.45 -12.97
C GLY A 43 9.13 -22.17 -13.27
N GLY A 44 7.99 -21.62 -12.84
CA GLY A 44 6.66 -22.23 -12.98
C GLY A 44 6.28 -23.23 -11.88
N ILE A 45 7.21 -23.61 -10.99
CA ILE A 45 6.95 -24.56 -9.90
C ILE A 45 6.41 -23.80 -8.68
N PRO A 46 5.26 -24.18 -8.10
CA PRO A 46 4.75 -23.55 -6.88
C PRO A 46 5.70 -23.79 -5.69
N ILE A 47 6.16 -22.70 -5.08
CA ILE A 47 7.09 -22.70 -3.94
C ILE A 47 6.50 -22.14 -2.67
N GLY A 48 5.39 -21.38 -2.76
CA GLY A 48 4.80 -20.74 -1.60
C GLY A 48 3.40 -20.22 -1.85
N ARG A 49 2.74 -19.86 -0.75
CA ARG A 49 1.46 -19.17 -0.76
C ARG A 49 1.44 -18.10 0.31
N GLY A 50 0.66 -17.07 0.10
CA GLY A 50 0.51 -15.97 1.06
C GLY A 50 -0.88 -15.39 1.06
N ALA A 51 -1.13 -14.55 2.05
CA ALA A 51 -2.33 -13.75 2.18
C ALA A 51 -1.95 -12.32 2.55
N TRP A 52 -2.75 -11.36 2.11
CA TRP A 52 -2.60 -9.96 2.46
C TRP A 52 -3.96 -9.33 2.69
N VAL A 53 -4.14 -8.74 3.87
CA VAL A 53 -5.34 -7.99 4.26
C VAL A 53 -4.97 -6.54 4.51
N ILE A 54 -5.71 -5.63 3.90
CA ILE A 54 -5.50 -4.18 4.04
C ILE A 54 -6.83 -3.54 4.40
N ASP A 55 -6.81 -2.64 5.38
CA ASP A 55 -7.94 -1.78 5.72
C ASP A 55 -7.46 -0.32 5.75
N ILE A 56 -8.02 0.49 4.84
CA ILE A 56 -7.77 1.93 4.77
C ILE A 56 -9.06 2.63 5.19
N ALA A 57 -9.02 3.27 6.36
CA ALA A 57 -10.13 4.02 6.93
C ALA A 57 -9.81 5.53 6.97
N SER A 58 -10.80 6.33 7.37
CA SER A 58 -10.55 7.76 7.63
C SER A 58 -9.63 7.92 8.83
N GLY A 59 -8.42 8.43 8.58
CA GLY A 59 -7.45 8.73 9.63
C GLY A 59 -6.44 7.63 9.95
N GLN A 60 -6.66 6.38 9.58
CA GLN A 60 -5.72 5.30 9.84
C GLN A 60 -5.76 4.19 8.77
N TYR A 61 -4.67 3.44 8.67
CA TYR A 61 -4.63 2.21 7.89
C TYR A 61 -3.97 1.09 8.68
N THR A 62 -4.32 -0.14 8.33
CA THR A 62 -3.64 -1.36 8.76
C THR A 62 -3.41 -2.26 7.54
N ALA A 63 -2.29 -2.95 7.53
CA ALA A 63 -1.97 -3.96 6.54
C ALA A 63 -1.31 -5.14 7.25
N ALA A 64 -1.73 -6.36 6.94
CA ALA A 64 -1.18 -7.58 7.51
C ALA A 64 -1.00 -8.63 6.41
N ALA A 65 0.18 -9.21 6.34
CA ALA A 65 0.52 -10.27 5.39
C ALA A 65 1.05 -11.50 6.13
N SER A 66 0.81 -12.65 5.55
CA SER A 66 1.42 -13.91 5.97
C SER A 66 1.81 -14.74 4.76
N GLY A 67 2.79 -15.60 4.93
CA GLY A 67 3.25 -16.47 3.87
C GLY A 67 3.92 -17.73 4.41
N MET A 68 3.93 -18.78 3.60
CA MET A 68 4.61 -20.03 3.91
C MET A 68 5.10 -20.72 2.66
N THR A 69 6.18 -21.47 2.78
CA THR A 69 6.63 -22.37 1.72
C THR A 69 5.63 -23.53 1.54
N THR A 70 5.46 -23.97 0.31
CA THR A 70 4.54 -25.08 -0.04
C THR A 70 5.17 -25.98 -1.09
N GLY A 71 4.49 -27.12 -1.38
CA GLY A 71 4.91 -28.05 -2.42
C GLY A 71 6.21 -28.77 -2.09
N LEU A 72 6.91 -29.23 -3.12
CA LEU A 72 8.14 -30.01 -3.01
C LEU A 72 9.29 -29.26 -2.32
N VAL A 73 9.28 -27.93 -2.36
CA VAL A 73 10.30 -27.09 -1.70
C VAL A 73 10.34 -27.34 -0.20
N ARG A 74 9.22 -27.70 0.45
CA ARG A 74 9.17 -28.02 1.88
C ARG A 74 10.03 -29.23 2.28
N LEU A 75 10.41 -30.07 1.34
CA LEU A 75 11.31 -31.20 1.59
C LEU A 75 12.77 -30.76 1.79
N PHE A 76 13.10 -29.54 1.32
CA PHE A 76 14.46 -29.00 1.35
C PHE A 76 14.58 -27.72 2.17
N ALA A 77 13.49 -26.98 2.29
CA ALA A 77 13.44 -25.73 3.03
C ALA A 77 12.01 -25.45 3.47
N SER A 78 11.75 -25.40 4.76
CA SER A 78 10.49 -24.90 5.29
C SER A 78 10.66 -23.47 5.80
N GLY A 79 9.63 -22.68 5.64
CA GLY A 79 9.62 -21.31 6.13
C GLY A 79 8.22 -20.76 6.16
N GLN A 80 7.96 -19.94 7.16
CA GLN A 80 6.74 -19.16 7.29
C GLN A 80 7.08 -17.78 7.80
N GLY A 81 6.21 -16.83 7.53
CA GLY A 81 6.39 -15.48 8.04
C GLY A 81 5.09 -14.71 8.06
N SER A 82 5.05 -13.72 8.90
CA SER A 82 4.00 -12.73 8.95
C SER A 82 4.59 -11.34 9.09
N SER A 83 3.87 -10.36 8.60
CA SER A 83 4.23 -8.96 8.81
C SER A 83 2.97 -8.11 8.93
N ALA A 84 3.09 -7.01 9.66
CA ALA A 84 2.01 -6.06 9.83
C ALA A 84 2.55 -4.64 9.88
N ALA A 85 1.82 -3.72 9.26
CA ALA A 85 2.05 -2.29 9.38
C ALA A 85 0.75 -1.59 9.77
N ARG A 86 0.90 -0.48 10.47
CA ARG A 86 -0.17 0.45 10.77
C ARG A 86 0.34 1.87 10.74
N GLY A 87 -0.54 2.80 10.42
CA GLY A 87 -0.19 4.21 10.39
C GLY A 87 -1.40 5.10 10.25
N LEU A 88 -1.13 6.39 10.06
CA LEU A 88 -2.14 7.41 9.90
C LEU A 88 -2.40 7.67 8.42
N VAL A 89 -3.64 8.04 8.12
CA VAL A 89 -4.05 8.59 6.82
C VAL A 89 -4.35 10.08 7.02
N ARG A 90 -3.58 10.95 6.36
CA ARG A 90 -3.78 12.40 6.40
C ARG A 90 -3.81 12.94 4.98
N ASN A 91 -4.90 13.59 4.60
CA ASN A 91 -5.11 14.06 3.22
C ASN A 91 -4.86 12.96 2.17
N GLY A 92 -5.27 11.72 2.50
CA GLY A 92 -5.08 10.53 1.69
C GLY A 92 -3.65 9.99 1.64
N ASN A 93 -2.65 10.62 2.26
CA ASN A 93 -1.29 10.11 2.37
C ASN A 93 -1.15 9.14 3.54
N LEU A 94 -0.34 8.10 3.35
CA LEU A 94 -0.08 7.08 4.35
C LEU A 94 1.20 7.44 5.12
N PHE A 95 1.09 7.55 6.43
CA PHE A 95 2.20 7.84 7.35
C PHE A 95 2.40 6.65 8.27
N PRO A 96 3.42 5.79 8.03
CA PRO A 96 3.65 4.63 8.87
C PRO A 96 4.00 5.02 10.31
N SER A 97 3.48 4.24 11.25
CA SER A 97 3.77 4.39 12.69
C SER A 97 4.51 3.18 13.24
N THR A 98 4.10 1.97 12.85
CA THR A 98 4.78 0.75 13.27
C THR A 98 4.76 -0.27 12.15
N TYR A 99 5.86 -0.99 12.04
CA TYR A 99 6.00 -2.21 11.24
C TYR A 99 6.57 -3.30 12.12
N ALA A 100 6.04 -4.51 11.96
CA ALA A 100 6.59 -5.70 12.62
C ALA A 100 6.61 -6.86 11.62
N SER A 101 7.60 -7.72 11.71
CA SER A 101 7.64 -8.98 10.97
C SER A 101 8.22 -10.09 11.84
N ASN A 102 7.65 -11.28 11.69
CA ASN A 102 8.16 -12.52 12.24
C ASN A 102 8.47 -13.45 11.07
N ILE A 103 9.67 -13.99 11.03
CA ILE A 103 10.09 -14.99 10.05
C ILE A 103 10.62 -16.20 10.80
N ALA A 104 10.10 -17.37 10.48
CA ALA A 104 10.57 -18.64 11.04
C ALA A 104 10.88 -19.61 9.90
N SER A 105 12.03 -20.27 9.99
CA SER A 105 12.47 -21.34 9.10
C SER A 105 13.10 -22.46 9.94
N ASP A 106 13.44 -23.57 9.31
CA ASP A 106 14.09 -24.70 10.00
C ASP A 106 15.41 -24.30 10.68
N GLN A 107 16.05 -23.24 10.21
CA GLN A 107 17.38 -22.81 10.67
C GLN A 107 17.37 -21.49 11.46
N LYS A 108 16.30 -20.69 11.34
CA LYS A 108 16.30 -19.33 11.89
C LYS A 108 14.89 -18.88 12.21
N SER A 109 14.77 -18.24 13.38
CA SER A 109 13.63 -17.40 13.71
C SER A 109 14.11 -15.97 13.93
N GLU A 110 13.31 -15.00 13.51
CA GLU A 110 13.64 -13.59 13.64
C GLU A 110 12.37 -12.75 13.79
N ASP A 111 12.36 -11.93 14.83
CA ASP A 111 11.39 -10.88 15.05
C ASP A 111 12.01 -9.53 14.76
N LEU A 112 11.34 -8.72 13.96
CA LEU A 112 11.72 -7.34 13.67
C LEU A 112 10.56 -6.41 14.03
N ARG A 113 10.89 -5.29 14.67
CA ARG A 113 9.97 -4.20 14.91
C ARG A 113 10.62 -2.87 14.54
N ILE A 114 9.88 -2.02 13.83
CA ILE A 114 10.27 -0.65 13.48
C ILE A 114 9.19 0.30 13.98
N VAL A 115 9.59 1.34 14.69
CA VAL A 115 8.71 2.46 15.08
C VAL A 115 9.10 3.68 14.24
N LEU A 116 8.10 4.29 13.59
CA LEU A 116 8.28 5.48 12.77
C LEU A 116 7.38 6.62 13.28
N GLN A 117 7.87 7.83 13.14
CA GLN A 117 7.11 9.05 13.43
C GLN A 117 7.49 10.13 12.42
N ASN A 118 6.49 10.68 11.74
CA ASN A 118 6.67 11.74 10.74
C ASN A 118 7.73 11.40 9.67
N GLY A 119 7.71 10.15 9.18
CA GLY A 119 8.66 9.66 8.17
C GLY A 119 10.09 9.44 8.69
N ALA A 120 10.31 9.45 10.00
CA ALA A 120 11.60 9.14 10.61
C ALA A 120 11.51 7.88 11.47
N VAL A 121 12.51 7.01 11.34
CA VAL A 121 12.67 5.84 12.21
C VAL A 121 13.06 6.31 13.60
N LYS A 122 12.33 5.89 14.63
CA LYS A 122 12.57 6.23 16.04
C LYS A 122 13.18 5.08 16.80
N ASP A 123 12.77 3.86 16.48
CA ASP A 123 13.25 2.68 17.17
C ASP A 123 13.27 1.48 16.21
N VAL A 124 14.23 0.58 16.43
CA VAL A 124 14.38 -0.70 15.72
C VAL A 124 14.79 -1.77 16.71
N ALA A 125 14.00 -2.81 16.81
CA ALA A 125 14.31 -4.00 17.59
C ALA A 125 14.37 -5.22 16.67
N ILE A 126 15.40 -6.05 16.83
CA ILE A 126 15.59 -7.31 16.11
C ILE A 126 15.96 -8.37 17.12
N ASP A 127 15.17 -9.44 17.17
CA ASP A 127 15.37 -10.55 18.09
C ASP A 127 15.39 -11.90 17.33
N PRO A 128 16.45 -12.72 17.49
CA PRO A 128 17.68 -12.43 18.21
C PRO A 128 18.52 -11.34 17.53
N PRO A 129 19.34 -10.60 18.30
CA PRO A 129 20.21 -9.59 17.74
C PRO A 129 21.13 -10.17 16.66
N THR A 130 21.14 -9.55 15.50
CA THR A 130 22.00 -9.99 14.41
C THR A 130 23.37 -9.33 14.48
N PRO A 131 24.46 -10.11 14.49
CA PRO A 131 25.82 -9.54 14.47
C PRO A 131 25.99 -8.61 13.27
N VAL A 132 26.64 -7.48 13.50
CA VAL A 132 26.95 -6.52 12.45
C VAL A 132 28.12 -7.05 11.63
N HIS A 133 27.91 -7.24 10.33
CA HIS A 133 28.99 -7.64 9.42
C HIS A 133 30.02 -6.49 9.32
N PRO A 134 31.35 -6.74 9.42
CA PRO A 134 32.36 -5.70 9.44
C PRO A 134 32.32 -4.79 8.19
N ASP A 135 32.03 -5.34 7.01
CA ASP A 135 31.97 -4.60 5.75
C ASP A 135 30.58 -4.00 5.47
N ARG A 136 29.68 -4.03 6.43
CA ARG A 136 28.37 -3.41 6.27
C ARG A 136 28.50 -1.89 6.24
N ILE A 137 27.98 -1.25 5.19
CA ILE A 137 27.90 0.21 5.13
C ILE A 137 27.00 0.71 6.27
N PRO A 138 27.50 1.62 7.15
CA PRO A 138 26.67 2.17 8.22
C PRO A 138 25.42 2.88 7.71
N VAL A 139 24.36 2.85 8.49
CA VAL A 139 23.14 3.63 8.24
C VAL A 139 23.17 4.89 9.10
N PRO A 140 23.56 6.05 8.56
CA PRO A 140 23.56 7.29 9.30
C PRO A 140 22.11 7.74 9.60
N GLU A 141 21.95 8.59 10.59
CA GLU A 141 20.64 9.09 11.03
C GLU A 141 19.88 9.81 9.90
N SER A 142 20.59 10.47 8.98
CA SER A 142 19.99 11.11 7.80
C SER A 142 19.27 10.09 6.88
N HIS A 143 19.77 8.85 6.79
CA HIS A 143 19.17 7.78 5.98
C HIS A 143 18.00 7.09 6.66
N ARG A 144 17.69 7.42 7.91
CA ARG A 144 16.52 6.97 8.66
C ARG A 144 15.36 7.96 8.59
N ARG A 145 15.49 9.02 7.78
CA ARG A 145 14.46 10.06 7.58
C ARG A 145 13.92 10.03 6.16
N GLY A 146 12.67 10.44 5.98
CA GLY A 146 11.99 10.43 4.70
C GLY A 146 11.76 9.01 4.16
N VAL A 147 11.59 8.03 5.05
CA VAL A 147 11.46 6.61 4.70
C VAL A 147 10.12 6.04 5.15
N VAL A 148 9.75 4.95 4.51
CA VAL A 148 8.64 4.08 4.93
C VAL A 148 9.17 2.66 5.19
N ASP A 149 8.37 1.86 5.89
CA ASP A 149 8.62 0.42 6.03
C ASP A 149 8.25 -0.35 4.74
N PRO A 150 8.71 -1.62 4.58
CA PRO A 150 8.46 -2.41 3.37
C PRO A 150 6.98 -2.66 3.07
N MET A 151 6.13 -2.81 4.10
CA MET A 151 4.70 -3.04 3.92
C MET A 151 4.00 -1.78 3.42
N THR A 152 4.28 -0.64 4.04
CA THR A 152 3.72 0.66 3.61
C THR A 152 4.23 1.05 2.22
N ALA A 153 5.48 0.69 1.87
CA ALA A 153 6.04 0.93 0.54
C ALA A 153 5.24 0.27 -0.59
N ALA A 154 4.57 -0.86 -0.29
CA ALA A 154 3.73 -1.57 -1.24
C ALA A 154 2.31 -0.97 -1.37
N LEU A 155 1.93 -0.03 -0.50
CA LEU A 155 0.68 0.73 -0.56
C LEU A 155 0.90 2.04 -1.32
N ILE A 156 0.87 1.99 -2.65
CA ILE A 156 1.23 3.11 -3.50
C ILE A 156 0.03 4.04 -3.69
N ARG A 157 0.09 5.23 -3.09
CA ARG A 157 -0.94 6.25 -3.30
C ARG A 157 -0.72 6.99 -4.62
N VAL A 158 -1.79 7.16 -5.38
CA VAL A 158 -1.85 8.03 -6.56
C VAL A 158 -2.48 9.36 -6.17
N ALA A 159 -1.75 10.45 -6.37
CA ALA A 159 -2.17 11.77 -5.88
C ALA A 159 -3.40 12.30 -6.61
N ASN A 160 -3.42 12.23 -7.94
CA ASN A 160 -4.46 12.75 -8.82
C ASN A 160 -4.80 11.74 -9.92
N GLY A 161 -5.98 11.91 -10.54
CA GLY A 161 -6.39 11.10 -11.69
C GLY A 161 -6.77 9.66 -11.35
N ASP A 162 -6.70 8.82 -12.37
CA ASP A 162 -6.99 7.39 -12.28
C ASP A 162 -5.84 6.66 -11.58
N PRO A 163 -6.10 5.82 -10.57
CA PRO A 163 -5.09 4.96 -9.97
C PRO A 163 -4.39 4.04 -10.98
N VAL A 164 -5.06 3.65 -12.06
CA VAL A 164 -4.48 2.88 -13.17
C VAL A 164 -3.99 3.84 -14.26
N SER A 165 -2.82 4.44 -14.02
CA SER A 165 -2.21 5.41 -14.94
C SER A 165 -0.69 5.21 -15.02
N ALA A 166 -0.05 5.75 -16.06
CA ALA A 166 1.40 5.71 -16.21
C ALA A 166 2.12 6.45 -15.04
N GLU A 167 1.51 7.53 -14.53
CA GLU A 167 2.02 8.32 -13.40
C GLU A 167 2.18 7.49 -12.11
N THR A 168 1.43 6.40 -12.00
CA THR A 168 1.55 5.46 -10.88
C THR A 168 2.96 4.89 -10.74
N CYS A 169 3.68 4.72 -11.86
CA CYS A 169 5.05 4.19 -11.88
C CYS A 169 6.14 5.27 -11.80
N ASN A 170 5.81 6.54 -11.96
CA ASN A 170 6.84 7.59 -12.00
C ASN A 170 7.24 8.03 -10.58
N ARG A 171 7.98 7.17 -9.87
CA ARG A 171 8.38 7.45 -8.48
C ARG A 171 9.59 6.67 -7.99
N SER A 172 10.20 7.20 -6.94
CA SER A 172 11.17 6.50 -6.11
C SER A 172 10.64 6.39 -4.70
N ILE A 173 10.62 5.18 -4.15
CA ILE A 173 10.10 4.89 -2.81
C ILE A 173 11.29 4.60 -1.90
N ALA A 174 11.48 5.45 -0.91
CA ALA A 174 12.54 5.37 0.08
C ALA A 174 12.15 4.42 1.20
N ILE A 175 12.83 3.26 1.32
CA ILE A 175 12.47 2.18 2.24
C ILE A 175 13.58 1.95 3.26
N PHE A 176 13.17 1.73 4.51
CA PHE A 176 14.03 1.20 5.56
C PHE A 176 13.41 -0.08 6.13
N ASP A 177 14.15 -1.19 6.04
CA ASP A 177 13.66 -2.53 6.42
C ASP A 177 14.16 -3.01 7.80
N GLY A 178 14.70 -2.10 8.60
CA GLY A 178 15.31 -2.41 9.90
C GLY A 178 16.83 -2.59 9.84
N ARG A 179 17.38 -2.85 8.64
CA ARG A 179 18.83 -3.06 8.42
C ARG A 179 19.39 -2.23 7.28
N MET A 180 18.63 -2.11 6.22
CA MET A 180 19.04 -1.43 4.98
C MET A 180 18.15 -0.26 4.69
N ARG A 181 18.75 0.79 4.14
CA ARG A 181 18.09 1.87 3.44
C ARG A 181 18.28 1.66 1.95
N TYR A 182 17.19 1.55 1.21
CA TYR A 182 17.21 1.40 -0.25
C TYR A 182 16.06 2.13 -0.90
N ASP A 183 16.19 2.44 -2.17
CA ASP A 183 15.09 2.91 -2.99
C ASP A 183 14.58 1.81 -3.91
N LEU A 184 13.27 1.77 -4.11
CA LEU A 184 12.66 1.13 -5.26
C LEU A 184 12.25 2.22 -6.24
N LYS A 185 12.96 2.28 -7.38
CA LYS A 185 12.60 3.19 -8.48
C LYS A 185 11.65 2.46 -9.40
N LEU A 186 10.48 3.05 -9.62
CA LEU A 186 9.46 2.55 -10.53
C LEU A 186 9.46 3.39 -11.80
N SER A 187 9.32 2.74 -12.95
CA SER A 187 9.10 3.39 -14.25
C SER A 187 8.01 2.66 -15.03
N PHE A 188 7.19 3.41 -15.75
CA PHE A 188 6.09 2.85 -16.52
C PHE A 188 6.58 1.95 -17.66
N LYS A 189 5.94 0.78 -17.82
CA LYS A 189 6.17 -0.13 -18.95
C LYS A 189 4.95 -0.21 -19.87
N ARG A 190 3.80 -0.59 -19.32
CA ARG A 190 2.56 -0.81 -20.09
C ARG A 190 1.35 -0.93 -19.18
N PHE A 191 0.19 -1.00 -19.77
CA PHE A 191 -1.03 -1.48 -19.12
C PHE A 191 -1.26 -2.93 -19.51
N GLU A 192 -1.86 -3.69 -18.60
CA GLU A 192 -2.28 -5.07 -18.81
C GLU A 192 -3.69 -5.27 -18.27
N ALA A 193 -4.39 -6.27 -18.76
CA ALA A 193 -5.65 -6.73 -18.17
C ALA A 193 -5.39 -7.99 -17.37
N VAL A 194 -5.93 -8.03 -16.15
CA VAL A 194 -5.80 -9.20 -15.27
C VAL A 194 -7.17 -9.70 -14.85
N ARG A 195 -7.23 -10.98 -14.54
CA ARG A 195 -8.38 -11.63 -13.94
C ARG A 195 -7.88 -12.54 -12.82
N SER A 196 -8.23 -12.21 -11.57
CA SER A 196 -7.99 -13.13 -10.45
C SER A 196 -9.02 -14.25 -10.49
N GLY A 197 -8.66 -15.41 -9.93
CA GLY A 197 -9.63 -16.53 -9.82
C GLY A 197 -10.87 -16.13 -9.01
N ARG A 198 -10.73 -15.15 -8.10
CA ARG A 198 -11.83 -14.56 -7.32
C ARG A 198 -11.55 -13.09 -7.03
N GLY A 199 -12.43 -12.21 -7.45
CA GLY A 199 -12.44 -10.77 -7.14
C GLY A 199 -12.07 -9.92 -8.34
N TYR A 200 -10.92 -9.26 -8.31
CA TYR A 200 -10.55 -8.23 -9.28
C TYR A 200 -10.39 -8.78 -10.71
N GLU A 201 -11.08 -8.13 -11.62
CA GLU A 201 -10.93 -8.26 -13.06
C GLU A 201 -10.86 -6.84 -13.64
N GLY A 202 -9.80 -6.53 -14.35
CA GLY A 202 -9.66 -5.19 -14.93
C GLY A 202 -8.22 -4.82 -15.26
N PRO A 203 -8.00 -3.55 -15.63
CA PRO A 203 -6.69 -3.05 -16.00
C PRO A 203 -5.78 -2.88 -14.79
N VAL A 204 -4.49 -3.12 -15.00
CA VAL A 204 -3.40 -2.88 -14.04
C VAL A 204 -2.29 -2.07 -14.68
N THR A 205 -1.56 -1.32 -13.88
CA THR A 205 -0.36 -0.62 -14.34
C THR A 205 0.86 -1.49 -14.08
N VAL A 206 1.63 -1.77 -15.12
CA VAL A 206 2.89 -2.52 -15.03
C VAL A 206 4.06 -1.55 -14.99
N CYS A 207 4.81 -1.60 -13.89
CA CYS A 207 6.03 -0.82 -13.71
C CYS A 207 7.26 -1.73 -13.74
N ALA A 208 8.34 -1.26 -14.36
CA ALA A 208 9.67 -1.79 -14.09
C ALA A 208 10.11 -1.38 -12.69
N VAL A 209 10.87 -2.24 -12.03
CA VAL A 209 11.36 -2.02 -10.67
C VAL A 209 12.88 -2.08 -10.66
N GLN A 210 13.51 -1.03 -10.17
CA GLN A 210 14.96 -0.99 -9.96
C GLN A 210 15.26 -0.88 -8.47
N PHE A 211 16.09 -1.78 -7.97
CA PHE A 211 16.61 -1.75 -6.61
C PHE A 211 17.87 -0.88 -6.54
N VAL A 212 17.87 0.10 -5.63
CA VAL A 212 19.01 1.01 -5.41
C VAL A 212 19.38 0.98 -3.93
N PRO A 213 20.36 0.17 -3.51
CA PRO A 213 20.81 0.14 -2.13
C PRO A 213 21.55 1.44 -1.79
N ILE A 214 21.26 2.03 -0.64
CA ILE A 214 21.81 3.31 -0.19
C ILE A 214 22.79 3.08 0.97
N SER A 215 22.38 2.34 2.01
CA SER A 215 23.22 2.02 3.17
C SER A 215 22.69 0.79 3.91
N GLY A 216 23.44 0.26 4.87
CA GLY A 216 23.04 -0.93 5.63
C GLY A 216 23.29 -2.25 4.90
N TYR A 217 23.83 -2.24 3.70
CA TYR A 217 24.14 -3.45 2.93
C TYR A 217 25.65 -3.78 2.97
N VAL A 218 25.98 -5.00 2.59
CA VAL A 218 27.37 -5.45 2.42
C VAL A 218 27.70 -5.43 0.92
N PRO A 219 28.62 -4.58 0.43
CA PRO A 219 28.80 -4.28 -1.00
C PRO A 219 29.12 -5.51 -1.87
N HIS A 220 29.93 -6.41 -1.38
CA HIS A 220 30.40 -7.58 -2.13
C HIS A 220 29.47 -8.80 -2.05
N ARG A 221 28.30 -8.72 -1.37
CA ARG A 221 27.31 -9.80 -1.39
C ARG A 221 26.76 -9.98 -2.81
N SER A 222 26.84 -11.21 -3.32
CA SER A 222 26.36 -11.55 -4.66
C SER A 222 24.89 -11.19 -4.90
N SER A 223 24.04 -11.35 -3.88
CA SER A 223 22.62 -10.96 -3.94
C SER A 223 22.45 -9.45 -4.13
N ILE A 224 23.26 -8.62 -3.49
CA ILE A 224 23.22 -7.16 -3.65
C ILE A 224 23.70 -6.78 -5.05
N ALA A 225 24.82 -7.37 -5.51
CA ALA A 225 25.33 -7.13 -6.86
C ALA A 225 24.30 -7.53 -7.93
N TYR A 226 23.67 -8.68 -7.75
CA TYR A 226 22.61 -9.18 -8.63
C TYR A 226 21.41 -8.21 -8.69
N LEU A 227 20.83 -7.86 -7.56
CA LEU A 227 19.66 -6.97 -7.50
C LEU A 227 19.95 -5.57 -8.05
N LYS A 228 21.15 -5.03 -7.81
CA LYS A 228 21.58 -3.74 -8.40
C LYS A 228 21.64 -3.80 -9.92
N GLY A 229 22.05 -4.93 -10.48
CA GLY A 229 22.17 -5.14 -11.93
C GLY A 229 20.84 -5.45 -12.62
N LEU A 230 19.83 -5.89 -11.87
CA LEU A 230 18.56 -6.35 -12.42
C LEU A 230 17.77 -5.21 -13.09
N ARG A 231 17.24 -5.47 -14.30
CA ARG A 231 16.47 -4.49 -15.10
C ARG A 231 15.10 -4.99 -15.49
N ASP A 232 14.86 -6.29 -15.36
CA ASP A 232 13.65 -6.97 -15.86
C ASP A 232 12.66 -7.34 -14.76
N ALA A 233 12.84 -6.82 -13.53
CA ALA A 233 11.86 -6.96 -12.48
C ALA A 233 10.63 -6.08 -12.80
N GLU A 234 9.45 -6.65 -12.62
CA GLU A 234 8.17 -5.97 -12.86
C GLU A 234 7.26 -6.08 -11.65
N ILE A 235 6.51 -5.00 -11.41
CA ILE A 235 5.39 -5.01 -10.47
C ILE A 235 4.11 -4.59 -11.20
N TRP A 236 3.06 -5.35 -11.04
CA TRP A 236 1.74 -5.14 -11.63
C TRP A 236 0.83 -4.62 -10.52
N LEU A 237 0.31 -3.43 -10.67
CA LEU A 237 -0.39 -2.70 -9.62
C LEU A 237 -1.88 -2.63 -9.91
N ALA A 238 -2.69 -3.17 -8.99
CA ALA A 238 -4.15 -3.12 -9.03
C ALA A 238 -4.70 -2.17 -7.96
N PRO A 239 -5.85 -1.48 -8.22
CA PRO A 239 -6.42 -0.53 -7.29
C PRO A 239 -7.17 -1.21 -6.13
N ILE A 240 -7.13 -0.60 -4.95
CA ILE A 240 -8.06 -0.91 -3.86
C ILE A 240 -9.31 -0.06 -4.05
N ALA A 241 -10.45 -0.73 -4.20
CA ALA A 241 -11.75 -0.08 -4.43
C ALA A 241 -12.07 0.97 -3.35
N GLY A 242 -12.62 2.10 -3.76
CA GLY A 242 -12.95 3.22 -2.86
C GLY A 242 -11.77 4.04 -2.40
N THR A 243 -10.53 3.73 -2.87
CA THR A 243 -9.32 4.46 -2.50
C THR A 243 -8.57 4.94 -3.74
N ARG A 244 -7.51 5.74 -3.49
CA ARG A 244 -6.50 6.06 -4.50
C ARG A 244 -5.20 5.30 -4.26
N VAL A 245 -5.28 4.12 -3.66
CA VAL A 245 -4.13 3.27 -3.39
C VAL A 245 -4.15 2.10 -4.34
N VAL A 246 -3.00 1.84 -4.96
CA VAL A 246 -2.75 0.62 -5.73
C VAL A 246 -1.74 -0.24 -4.99
N VAL A 247 -1.85 -1.54 -5.18
CA VAL A 247 -1.01 -2.53 -4.50
C VAL A 247 -0.58 -3.62 -5.47
N PRO A 248 0.50 -4.37 -5.16
CA PRO A 248 0.95 -5.47 -5.99
C PRO A 248 -0.14 -6.53 -6.21
N TYR A 249 -0.54 -6.70 -7.46
CA TYR A 249 -1.32 -7.84 -7.94
C TYR A 249 -0.40 -8.99 -8.34
N LYS A 250 0.72 -8.63 -8.99
CA LYS A 250 1.74 -9.57 -9.46
C LYS A 250 3.12 -8.93 -9.36
N PHE A 251 4.12 -9.74 -9.03
CA PHE A 251 5.52 -9.35 -9.04
C PHE A 251 6.33 -10.40 -9.80
N LEU A 252 7.16 -9.94 -10.73
CA LEU A 252 8.07 -10.75 -11.51
C LEU A 252 9.50 -10.42 -11.11
N LEU A 253 10.25 -11.43 -10.72
CA LEU A 253 11.65 -11.30 -10.35
C LEU A 253 12.46 -12.37 -11.09
N PRO A 254 13.16 -12.03 -12.16
CA PRO A 254 14.16 -12.95 -12.73
C PRO A 254 15.15 -13.35 -11.64
N THR A 255 15.53 -14.61 -11.59
CA THR A 255 16.55 -15.14 -10.68
C THR A 255 17.48 -16.09 -11.43
N PRO A 256 18.68 -16.40 -10.91
CA PRO A 256 19.56 -17.41 -11.52
C PRO A 256 18.92 -18.81 -11.62
N PHE A 257 17.83 -19.07 -10.88
CA PHE A 257 17.13 -20.35 -10.85
C PHE A 257 15.84 -20.35 -11.67
N GLY A 258 15.59 -19.28 -12.43
CA GLY A 258 14.37 -19.10 -13.23
C GLY A 258 13.55 -17.90 -12.78
N LEU A 259 12.43 -17.68 -13.43
CA LEU A 259 11.54 -16.57 -13.13
C LEU A 259 10.77 -16.82 -11.82
N GLY A 260 11.02 -15.98 -10.81
CA GLY A 260 10.21 -15.88 -9.62
C GLY A 260 8.94 -15.07 -9.90
N VAL A 261 7.79 -15.61 -9.56
CA VAL A 261 6.49 -14.94 -9.72
C VAL A 261 5.73 -15.01 -8.42
N LEU A 262 5.24 -13.88 -7.96
CA LEU A 262 4.20 -13.79 -6.93
C LEU A 262 2.95 -13.24 -7.61
N GLU A 263 1.83 -13.96 -7.59
CA GLU A 263 0.62 -13.56 -8.29
C GLU A 263 -0.62 -13.78 -7.43
N ALA A 264 -1.54 -12.81 -7.47
CA ALA A 264 -2.81 -12.91 -6.77
C ALA A 264 -3.74 -13.92 -7.46
N THR A 265 -4.18 -14.91 -6.70
CA THR A 265 -5.22 -15.88 -7.11
C THR A 265 -6.60 -15.48 -6.59
N GLN A 266 -6.64 -14.65 -5.54
CA GLN A 266 -7.81 -13.94 -5.05
C GLN A 266 -7.43 -12.49 -4.81
N PHE A 267 -8.30 -11.56 -5.21
CA PHE A 267 -8.09 -10.14 -4.98
C PHE A 267 -9.45 -9.45 -4.79
N VAL A 268 -10.01 -9.60 -3.59
CA VAL A 268 -11.33 -9.05 -3.25
C VAL A 268 -11.14 -7.69 -2.60
N SER A 269 -11.57 -6.66 -3.30
CA SER A 269 -11.48 -5.28 -2.83
C SER A 269 -12.86 -4.65 -2.79
N VAL A 270 -13.19 -3.99 -1.68
CA VAL A 270 -14.47 -3.31 -1.46
C VAL A 270 -14.26 -1.92 -0.86
N PRO A 271 -15.06 -0.91 -1.27
CA PRO A 271 -15.08 0.35 -0.57
C PRO A 271 -15.57 0.16 0.87
N ASN A 272 -14.97 0.86 1.84
CA ASN A 272 -15.55 0.95 3.17
C ASN A 272 -16.74 1.92 3.14
N ALA A 273 -17.88 1.50 3.68
CA ALA A 273 -18.98 2.43 3.94
C ALA A 273 -18.49 3.49 4.94
N ALA A 274 -18.72 4.77 4.63
CA ALA A 274 -18.47 5.83 5.61
C ALA A 274 -19.27 5.51 6.86
N ARG A 275 -18.62 5.41 8.03
CA ARG A 275 -19.34 5.34 9.30
C ARG A 275 -20.12 6.65 9.45
N THR A 276 -21.42 6.60 9.22
CA THR A 276 -22.31 7.68 9.66
C THR A 276 -22.26 7.69 11.18
N THR A 277 -21.62 8.68 11.75
CA THR A 277 -21.72 8.95 13.19
C THR A 277 -23.18 9.22 13.48
N PRO A 278 -23.86 8.46 14.36
CA PRO A 278 -25.24 8.80 14.71
C PRO A 278 -25.21 10.18 15.35
N THR A 279 -25.86 11.14 14.70
CA THR A 279 -26.13 12.44 15.28
C THR A 279 -26.99 12.17 16.52
N SER A 280 -26.42 12.36 17.72
CA SER A 280 -27.17 12.33 18.96
C SER A 280 -28.23 13.44 18.87
N ALA A 281 -29.47 13.07 18.60
CA ALA A 281 -30.60 13.95 18.79
C ALA A 281 -30.62 14.36 20.26
N ARG A 282 -30.24 15.60 20.56
CA ARG A 282 -30.54 16.22 21.86
C ARG A 282 -32.06 16.30 21.95
N MET A 283 -32.64 15.44 22.77
CA MET A 283 -33.99 15.70 23.29
C MET A 283 -33.88 16.91 24.22
N GLN A 284 -34.56 17.98 23.85
CA GLN A 284 -34.98 19.06 24.75
C GLN A 284 -36.29 18.68 25.39
#